data_6f50c626e32cf51de60b1b23c63efc86
#
_entry.id   6f50c626e32cf51de60b1b23c63efc86
#
_cell.length_a   1.000
_cell.length_b   1.000
_cell.length_c   1.000
_cell.angle_alpha   90.00
_cell.angle_beta   90.00
_cell.angle_gamma   90.00
#
_symmetry.space_group_name_H-M   'P 1'
#
loop_
_entity.id
_entity.type
_entity.pdbx_description
1 polymer ?
#
loop_
_entity_poly.entity_id
_entity_poly.type
_entity_poly.pdbx_seq_one_letter_code
_entity_poly.pdbx_strand_id
1 'polypeptide(L)'
;MFAVNRRLERKPHVLSVIAEKFRVANTIDLSAYEQQQVFLEGTGSMVLDRENKISYACLSPRTDIQVLHDWCNKAGFRPVAFTSVDSKGDPIYHTNVMMCIADQFAVICLDSIPDETEKRTVIETLKDTKKEIIEISFDQMNRFAGNMLQVQNTNGDRFLVMSSQAYNSLTAEQIKRIEHYNPILHSDITTIETNGGGSARCMMAEVFLNVNDSK
;
A
#
# COMPACT_ATOMS: atom_id res chain seq x y z
N MET A 1 6.59 -12.43 8.45
CA MET A 1 7.37 -12.32 7.20
C MET A 1 7.52 -13.70 6.58
N PHE A 2 7.08 -13.84 5.34
CA PHE A 2 7.19 -15.08 4.55
C PHE A 2 8.67 -15.46 4.36
N ALA A 3 9.49 -14.53 3.87
CA ALA A 3 10.92 -14.76 3.71
C ALA A 3 11.65 -14.70 5.06
N VAL A 4 12.26 -15.81 5.47
CA VAL A 4 12.87 -15.97 6.80
C VAL A 4 13.99 -14.97 7.05
N ASN A 5 14.83 -14.70 6.05
CA ASN A 5 15.93 -13.73 6.16
C ASN A 5 15.43 -12.30 6.41
N ARG A 6 14.24 -11.95 5.93
CA ARG A 6 13.63 -10.61 6.16
C ARG A 6 13.10 -10.43 7.59
N ARG A 7 12.93 -11.49 8.36
CA ARG A 7 12.58 -11.39 9.79
C ARG A 7 13.65 -10.66 10.59
N LEU A 8 14.88 -10.65 10.12
CA LEU A 8 16.01 -9.91 10.70
C LEU A 8 15.88 -8.37 10.55
N GLU A 9 14.98 -7.90 9.69
CA GLU A 9 14.68 -6.47 9.54
C GLU A 9 13.88 -5.91 10.72
N ARG A 10 13.23 -6.74 11.53
CA ARG A 10 12.58 -6.32 12.77
C ARG A 10 13.64 -5.97 13.81
N LYS A 11 13.96 -4.70 13.91
CA LYS A 11 14.98 -4.19 14.83
C LYS A 11 14.31 -3.50 16.02
N PRO A 12 14.53 -3.97 17.27
CA PRO A 12 13.92 -3.33 18.45
C PRO A 12 14.23 -1.83 18.58
N HIS A 13 15.42 -1.40 18.16
CA HIS A 13 15.78 0.01 18.22
C HIS A 13 14.90 0.91 17.34
N VAL A 14 14.33 0.40 16.24
CA VAL A 14 13.40 1.19 15.40
C VAL A 14 12.13 1.52 16.20
N LEU A 15 11.59 0.55 16.93
CA LEU A 15 10.44 0.77 17.81
C LEU A 15 10.78 1.74 18.94
N SER A 16 11.99 1.65 19.49
CA SER A 16 12.47 2.60 20.53
C SER A 16 12.53 4.03 20.00
N VAL A 17 13.11 4.23 18.80
CA VAL A 17 13.16 5.57 18.17
C VAL A 17 11.77 6.13 17.87
N ILE A 18 10.83 5.27 17.44
CA ILE A 18 9.44 5.67 17.21
C ILE A 18 8.79 6.10 18.54
N ALA A 19 8.95 5.31 19.59
CA ALA A 19 8.39 5.62 20.93
C ALA A 19 9.03 6.85 21.59
N GLU A 20 10.29 7.16 21.28
CA GLU A 20 10.97 8.36 21.73
C GLU A 20 10.38 9.62 21.09
N LYS A 21 10.08 9.58 19.79
CA LYS A 21 9.60 10.72 19.01
C LYS A 21 8.09 10.89 19.02
N PHE A 22 7.35 9.80 19.14
CA PHE A 22 5.90 9.76 18.94
C PHE A 22 5.21 9.06 20.10
N ARG A 23 3.95 9.47 20.37
CA ARG A 23 3.09 8.85 21.37
C ARG A 23 2.53 7.52 20.82
N VAL A 24 3.12 6.41 21.22
CA VAL A 24 2.65 5.05 20.89
C VAL A 24 1.65 4.60 21.96
N ALA A 25 0.37 4.53 21.62
CA ALA A 25 -0.68 4.08 22.51
C ALA A 25 -0.75 2.55 22.63
N ASN A 26 -0.52 1.85 21.54
CA ASN A 26 -0.58 0.39 21.46
C ASN A 26 0.28 -0.14 20.31
N THR A 27 0.68 -1.41 20.41
CA THR A 27 1.41 -2.14 19.35
C THR A 27 0.67 -3.44 19.05
N ILE A 28 0.29 -3.64 17.79
CA ILE A 28 -0.30 -4.91 17.33
C ILE A 28 0.83 -5.77 16.78
N ASP A 29 1.22 -6.79 17.55
CA ASP A 29 2.22 -7.76 17.13
C ASP A 29 1.53 -8.99 16.53
N LEU A 30 1.86 -9.30 15.27
CA LEU A 30 1.34 -10.44 14.53
C LEU A 30 2.42 -11.51 14.30
N SER A 31 3.59 -11.38 14.92
CA SER A 31 4.72 -12.28 14.67
C SER A 31 4.46 -13.74 15.07
N ALA A 32 3.53 -13.99 16.01
CA ALA A 32 3.12 -15.33 16.41
C ALA A 32 2.53 -16.16 15.25
N TYR A 33 1.90 -15.52 14.27
CA TYR A 33 1.36 -16.19 13.09
C TYR A 33 2.42 -16.83 12.19
N GLU A 34 3.67 -16.38 12.29
CA GLU A 34 4.79 -16.96 11.54
C GLU A 34 5.05 -18.44 11.92
N GLN A 35 4.71 -18.85 13.13
CA GLN A 35 4.80 -20.25 13.56
C GLN A 35 3.77 -21.13 12.85
N GLN A 36 2.66 -20.55 12.40
CA GLN A 36 1.61 -21.20 11.64
C GLN A 36 1.82 -21.08 10.12
N GLN A 37 2.93 -20.45 9.70
CA GLN A 37 3.27 -20.17 8.30
C GLN A 37 2.20 -19.33 7.55
N VAL A 38 1.48 -18.50 8.28
CA VAL A 38 0.56 -17.49 7.71
C VAL A 38 1.07 -16.09 7.99
N PHE A 39 0.86 -15.17 7.06
CA PHE A 39 1.56 -13.89 7.04
C PHE A 39 0.64 -12.74 6.68
N LEU A 40 0.97 -11.55 7.20
CA LEU A 40 0.45 -10.27 6.77
C LEU A 40 1.60 -9.26 6.82
N GLU A 41 2.13 -8.87 5.67
CA GLU A 41 3.38 -8.11 5.57
C GLU A 41 3.14 -6.59 5.54
N GLY A 42 2.44 -6.10 6.57
CA GLY A 42 2.24 -4.67 6.78
C GLY A 42 1.60 -3.96 5.58
N THR A 43 2.12 -2.79 5.24
CA THR A 43 1.62 -1.97 4.13
C THR A 43 2.04 -2.46 2.74
N GLY A 44 2.76 -3.57 2.64
CA GLY A 44 2.89 -4.36 1.41
C GLY A 44 1.60 -5.11 1.12
N SER A 45 1.15 -5.90 2.10
CA SER A 45 -0.08 -6.70 2.03
C SER A 45 -1.35 -5.86 2.08
N MET A 46 -1.31 -4.70 2.72
CA MET A 46 -2.48 -3.84 2.95
C MET A 46 -2.28 -2.45 2.38
N VAL A 47 -3.24 -1.97 1.61
CA VAL A 47 -3.39 -0.57 1.21
C VAL A 47 -4.54 0.01 2.03
N LEU A 48 -4.26 1.04 2.83
CA LEU A 48 -5.17 1.53 3.85
C LEU A 48 -5.83 2.85 3.45
N ASP A 49 -7.15 2.83 3.34
CA ASP A 49 -7.96 4.06 3.40
C ASP A 49 -8.18 4.38 4.88
N ARG A 50 -7.33 5.24 5.42
CA ARG A 50 -7.30 5.54 6.86
C ARG A 50 -8.50 6.37 7.29
N GLU A 51 -8.97 7.25 6.44
CA GLU A 51 -10.14 8.10 6.73
C GLU A 51 -11.41 7.27 6.87
N ASN A 52 -11.63 6.34 5.93
CA ASN A 52 -12.80 5.48 5.92
C ASN A 52 -12.60 4.15 6.67
N LYS A 53 -11.43 3.94 7.28
CA LYS A 53 -11.09 2.72 8.02
C LYS A 53 -11.28 1.45 7.18
N ILE A 54 -10.76 1.45 5.96
CA ILE A 54 -10.82 0.30 5.05
C ILE A 54 -9.40 -0.19 4.77
N SER A 55 -9.23 -1.51 4.79
CA SER A 55 -8.00 -2.20 4.41
C SER A 55 -8.24 -3.02 3.16
N TYR A 56 -7.69 -2.59 2.04
CA TYR A 56 -7.69 -3.36 0.79
C TYR A 56 -6.51 -4.32 0.79
N ALA A 57 -6.76 -5.59 0.47
CA ALA A 57 -5.73 -6.62 0.51
C ALA A 57 -5.94 -7.70 -0.54
N CYS A 58 -5.00 -7.86 -1.47
CA CYS A 58 -4.97 -9.02 -2.35
C CYS A 58 -4.38 -10.24 -1.62
N LEU A 59 -5.11 -11.35 -1.67
CA LEU A 59 -4.71 -12.59 -0.99
C LEU A 59 -3.54 -13.26 -1.73
N SER A 60 -2.55 -13.70 -0.97
CA SER A 60 -1.33 -14.30 -1.52
C SER A 60 -0.61 -15.11 -0.43
N PRO A 61 0.47 -15.84 -0.74
CA PRO A 61 1.32 -16.44 0.29
C PRO A 61 1.88 -15.46 1.34
N ARG A 62 1.81 -14.14 1.11
CA ARG A 62 2.26 -13.08 2.03
C ARG A 62 1.12 -12.30 2.68
N THR A 63 -0.12 -12.64 2.34
CA THR A 63 -1.33 -11.94 2.79
C THR A 63 -2.42 -12.95 3.09
N ASP A 64 -2.47 -13.41 4.33
CA ASP A 64 -3.44 -14.40 4.79
C ASP A 64 -4.73 -13.74 5.29
N ILE A 65 -5.87 -14.32 4.94
CA ILE A 65 -7.19 -13.78 5.25
C ILE A 65 -7.51 -13.76 6.75
N GLN A 66 -7.05 -14.77 7.50
CA GLN A 66 -7.33 -14.83 8.94
C GLN A 66 -6.51 -13.77 9.68
N VAL A 67 -5.25 -13.60 9.30
CA VAL A 67 -4.37 -12.57 9.89
C VAL A 67 -4.86 -11.18 9.53
N LEU A 68 -5.37 -10.98 8.30
CA LEU A 68 -6.00 -9.72 7.88
C LEU A 68 -7.22 -9.40 8.76
N HIS A 69 -8.12 -10.36 8.97
CA HIS A 69 -9.29 -10.17 9.82
C HIS A 69 -8.90 -9.86 11.27
N ASP A 70 -7.92 -10.58 11.85
CA ASP A 70 -7.44 -10.32 13.20
C ASP A 70 -6.85 -8.92 13.33
N TRP A 71 -6.01 -8.50 12.36
CA TRP A 71 -5.48 -7.15 12.35
C TRP A 71 -6.58 -6.10 12.22
N CYS A 72 -7.51 -6.28 11.28
CA CYS A 72 -8.60 -5.34 11.06
C CYS A 72 -9.48 -5.16 12.31
N ASN A 73 -9.80 -6.26 13.00
CA ASN A 73 -10.56 -6.22 14.26
C ASN A 73 -9.82 -5.43 15.35
N LYS A 74 -8.50 -5.67 15.49
CA LYS A 74 -7.68 -4.97 16.49
C LYS A 74 -7.44 -3.50 16.15
N ALA A 75 -7.31 -3.17 14.87
CA ALA A 75 -7.01 -1.82 14.41
C ALA A 75 -8.26 -0.97 14.11
N GLY A 76 -9.45 -1.57 14.14
CA GLY A 76 -10.72 -0.91 13.82
C GLY A 76 -10.89 -0.60 12.34
N PHE A 77 -10.43 -1.50 11.46
CA PHE A 77 -10.59 -1.41 10.01
C PHE A 77 -11.57 -2.45 9.49
N ARG A 78 -12.23 -2.15 8.38
CA ARG A 78 -13.02 -3.10 7.60
C ARG A 78 -12.16 -3.69 6.48
N PRO A 79 -12.01 -5.02 6.38
CA PRO A 79 -11.26 -5.62 5.29
C PRO A 79 -12.05 -5.62 3.97
N VAL A 80 -11.35 -5.37 2.86
CA VAL A 80 -11.80 -5.65 1.50
C VAL A 80 -10.74 -6.55 0.89
N ALA A 81 -10.96 -7.85 1.01
CA ALA A 81 -10.06 -8.89 0.51
C ALA A 81 -10.49 -9.31 -0.90
N PHE A 82 -9.52 -9.57 -1.77
CA PHE A 82 -9.73 -10.00 -3.15
C PHE A 82 -8.52 -10.78 -3.65
N THR A 83 -8.69 -11.51 -4.74
CA THR A 83 -7.62 -12.19 -5.46
C THR A 83 -7.06 -11.26 -6.54
N SER A 84 -5.76 -11.24 -6.73
CA SER A 84 -5.12 -10.46 -7.80
C SER A 84 -4.01 -11.26 -8.44
N VAL A 85 -3.94 -11.20 -9.78
CA VAL A 85 -2.96 -11.94 -10.59
C VAL A 85 -2.26 -11.01 -11.58
N ASP A 86 -1.07 -11.38 -12.00
CA ASP A 86 -0.38 -10.71 -13.10
C ASP A 86 -0.92 -11.15 -14.48
N SER A 87 -0.33 -10.63 -15.55
CA SER A 87 -0.73 -10.95 -16.93
C SER A 87 -0.50 -12.42 -17.33
N LYS A 88 0.20 -13.21 -16.51
CA LYS A 88 0.42 -14.65 -16.71
C LYS A 88 -0.49 -15.52 -15.85
N GLY A 89 -1.24 -14.91 -14.95
CA GLY A 89 -2.10 -15.58 -13.98
C GLY A 89 -1.40 -15.93 -12.67
N ASP A 90 -0.17 -15.48 -12.45
CA ASP A 90 0.55 -15.69 -11.19
C ASP A 90 0.04 -14.71 -10.12
N PRO A 91 -0.16 -15.17 -8.85
CA PRO A 91 -0.65 -14.31 -7.79
C PRO A 91 0.26 -13.11 -7.52
N ILE A 92 -0.33 -11.92 -7.44
CA ILE A 92 0.37 -10.71 -6.99
C ILE A 92 0.62 -10.83 -5.49
N TYR A 93 1.89 -10.79 -5.10
CA TYR A 93 2.32 -11.07 -3.72
C TYR A 93 2.00 -9.98 -2.70
N HIS A 94 1.87 -8.72 -3.13
CA HIS A 94 1.54 -7.57 -2.29
C HIS A 94 0.54 -6.63 -2.96
N THR A 95 -0.41 -6.13 -2.21
CA THR A 95 -1.46 -5.22 -2.70
C THR A 95 -0.87 -3.90 -3.23
N ASN A 96 0.19 -3.40 -2.63
CA ASN A 96 0.84 -2.16 -3.06
C ASN A 96 1.60 -2.26 -4.39
N VAL A 97 1.62 -3.43 -5.02
CA VAL A 97 2.10 -3.60 -6.40
C VAL A 97 1.05 -3.12 -7.40
N MET A 98 -0.22 -3.43 -7.14
CA MET A 98 -1.30 -3.24 -8.10
C MET A 98 -2.21 -2.05 -7.80
N MET A 99 -2.12 -1.44 -6.60
CA MET A 99 -2.92 -0.27 -6.26
C MET A 99 -2.27 0.62 -5.21
N CYS A 100 -2.63 1.91 -5.25
CA CYS A 100 -2.46 2.84 -4.14
C CYS A 100 -3.75 3.63 -3.90
N ILE A 101 -3.89 4.18 -2.69
CA ILE A 101 -5.00 5.04 -2.31
C ILE A 101 -4.47 6.38 -1.80
N ALA A 102 -5.03 7.46 -2.33
CA ALA A 102 -4.92 8.81 -1.84
C ALA A 102 -6.23 9.22 -1.12
N ASP A 103 -6.29 10.46 -0.65
CA ASP A 103 -7.49 10.98 0.02
C ASP A 103 -8.73 11.07 -0.89
N GLN A 104 -8.56 11.42 -2.17
CA GLN A 104 -9.66 11.66 -3.11
C GLN A 104 -9.67 10.69 -4.32
N PHE A 105 -8.62 9.91 -4.52
CA PHE A 105 -8.53 8.99 -5.64
C PHE A 105 -7.80 7.69 -5.26
N ALA A 106 -7.94 6.69 -6.13
CA ALA A 106 -7.17 5.46 -6.11
C ALA A 106 -6.59 5.19 -7.51
N VAL A 107 -5.33 4.77 -7.57
CA VAL A 107 -4.72 4.24 -8.79
C VAL A 107 -4.72 2.72 -8.66
N ILE A 108 -5.27 1.99 -9.62
CA ILE A 108 -5.50 0.55 -9.50
C ILE A 108 -5.48 -0.15 -10.86
N CYS A 109 -4.88 -1.35 -10.91
CA CYS A 109 -4.99 -2.26 -12.04
C CYS A 109 -6.20 -3.19 -11.85
N LEU A 110 -7.37 -2.80 -12.35
CA LEU A 110 -8.60 -3.58 -12.21
C LEU A 110 -8.56 -4.90 -13.00
N ASP A 111 -7.82 -4.96 -14.11
CA ASP A 111 -7.65 -6.17 -14.89
C ASP A 111 -6.92 -7.27 -14.12
N SER A 112 -6.17 -6.92 -13.09
CA SER A 112 -5.48 -7.89 -12.23
C SER A 112 -6.43 -8.64 -11.29
N ILE A 113 -7.69 -8.22 -11.13
CA ILE A 113 -8.69 -8.88 -10.29
C ILE A 113 -9.58 -9.75 -11.19
N PRO A 114 -9.35 -11.09 -11.24
CA PRO A 114 -10.04 -11.98 -12.19
C PRO A 114 -11.48 -12.29 -11.79
N ASP A 115 -11.81 -12.25 -10.49
CA ASP A 115 -13.18 -12.48 -10.03
C ASP A 115 -14.00 -11.20 -10.13
N GLU A 116 -15.06 -11.24 -10.97
CA GLU A 116 -15.91 -10.07 -11.23
C GLU A 116 -16.70 -9.61 -10.01
N THR A 117 -16.98 -10.50 -9.05
CA THR A 117 -17.66 -10.13 -7.80
C THR A 117 -16.72 -9.38 -6.87
N GLU A 118 -15.49 -9.87 -6.73
CA GLU A 118 -14.44 -9.19 -5.96
C GLU A 118 -14.10 -7.84 -6.59
N LYS A 119 -13.89 -7.79 -7.90
CA LYS A 119 -13.63 -6.56 -8.66
C LYS A 119 -14.74 -5.52 -8.43
N ARG A 120 -15.99 -5.94 -8.57
CA ARG A 120 -17.15 -5.06 -8.32
C ARG A 120 -17.17 -4.55 -6.89
N THR A 121 -16.90 -5.41 -5.90
CA THR A 121 -16.83 -5.02 -4.48
C THR A 121 -15.76 -3.95 -4.23
N VAL A 122 -14.57 -4.10 -4.84
CA VAL A 122 -13.50 -3.09 -4.76
C VAL A 122 -13.96 -1.77 -5.39
N ILE A 123 -14.53 -1.80 -6.61
CA ILE A 123 -15.00 -0.62 -7.32
C ILE A 123 -16.10 0.11 -6.52
N GLU A 124 -17.11 -0.62 -6.05
CA GLU A 124 -18.22 -0.05 -5.27
C GLU A 124 -17.69 0.57 -3.97
N THR A 125 -16.79 -0.12 -3.26
CA THR A 125 -16.20 0.41 -2.02
C THR A 125 -15.41 1.71 -2.27
N LEU A 126 -14.64 1.79 -3.36
CA LEU A 126 -13.93 3.02 -3.74
C LEU A 126 -14.90 4.15 -4.07
N LYS A 127 -15.99 3.87 -4.80
CA LYS A 127 -17.04 4.84 -5.14
C LYS A 127 -17.81 5.32 -3.90
N ASP A 128 -18.17 4.43 -3.00
CA ASP A 128 -18.88 4.75 -1.76
C ASP A 128 -18.06 5.68 -0.87
N THR A 129 -16.73 5.55 -0.92
CA THR A 129 -15.78 6.46 -0.24
C THR A 129 -15.40 7.68 -1.09
N LYS A 130 -16.12 7.92 -2.19
CA LYS A 130 -15.95 9.06 -3.11
C LYS A 130 -14.55 9.17 -3.72
N LYS A 131 -13.86 8.06 -3.90
CA LYS A 131 -12.57 8.02 -4.58
C LYS A 131 -12.77 8.03 -6.10
N GLU A 132 -12.09 8.92 -6.80
CA GLU A 132 -11.93 8.77 -8.25
C GLU A 132 -11.05 7.56 -8.54
N ILE A 133 -11.48 6.68 -9.45
CA ILE A 133 -10.71 5.51 -9.86
C ILE A 133 -9.89 5.86 -11.09
N ILE A 134 -8.57 5.85 -10.96
CA ILE A 134 -7.61 6.02 -12.04
C ILE A 134 -7.06 4.63 -12.37
N GLU A 135 -7.58 4.05 -13.44
CA GLU A 135 -7.22 2.71 -13.85
C GLU A 135 -5.87 2.69 -14.56
N ILE A 136 -5.04 1.68 -14.26
CA ILE A 136 -3.77 1.41 -14.92
C ILE A 136 -3.77 0.01 -15.53
N SER A 137 -3.01 -0.15 -16.62
CA SER A 137 -2.83 -1.44 -17.29
C SER A 137 -1.80 -2.34 -16.58
N PHE A 138 -1.74 -3.63 -16.98
CA PHE A 138 -0.67 -4.54 -16.56
C PHE A 138 0.74 -4.00 -16.89
N ASP A 139 0.93 -3.41 -18.06
CA ASP A 139 2.22 -2.83 -18.44
C ASP A 139 2.62 -1.67 -17.53
N GLN A 140 1.68 -0.82 -17.16
CA GLN A 140 1.89 0.26 -16.21
C GLN A 140 2.15 -0.29 -14.80
N MET A 141 1.40 -1.29 -14.35
CA MET A 141 1.63 -1.98 -13.08
C MET A 141 3.04 -2.60 -13.03
N ASN A 142 3.50 -3.25 -14.11
CA ASN A 142 4.85 -3.80 -14.21
C ASN A 142 5.95 -2.71 -14.22
N ARG A 143 5.59 -1.46 -14.47
CA ARG A 143 6.44 -0.27 -14.33
C ARG A 143 6.19 0.49 -13.04
N PHE A 144 5.66 -0.19 -12.02
CA PHE A 144 5.41 0.32 -10.67
C PHE A 144 4.35 1.44 -10.56
N ALA A 145 3.48 1.62 -11.55
CA ALA A 145 2.43 2.63 -11.50
C ALA A 145 1.33 2.37 -10.42
N GLY A 146 1.30 1.20 -9.81
CA GLY A 146 0.51 0.90 -8.60
C GLY A 146 1.28 1.21 -7.30
N ASN A 147 2.61 1.36 -7.37
CA ASN A 147 3.48 1.48 -6.20
C ASN A 147 3.82 2.94 -5.85
N MET A 148 2.78 3.69 -5.49
CA MET A 148 2.82 5.11 -5.18
C MET A 148 2.37 5.37 -3.75
N LEU A 149 2.69 6.56 -3.22
CA LEU A 149 2.26 7.00 -1.91
C LEU A 149 1.93 8.49 -1.91
N GLN A 150 0.72 8.84 -1.45
CA GLN A 150 0.43 10.23 -1.12
C GLN A 150 1.10 10.58 0.21
N VAL A 151 1.87 11.64 0.21
CA VAL A 151 2.55 12.19 1.39
C VAL A 151 2.12 13.64 1.63
N GLN A 152 2.36 14.13 2.83
CA GLN A 152 2.03 15.50 3.22
C GLN A 152 3.28 16.16 3.81
N ASN A 153 3.53 17.42 3.43
CA ASN A 153 4.59 18.22 4.04
C ASN A 153 4.12 18.86 5.36
N THR A 154 5.01 19.58 6.03
CA THR A 154 4.71 20.28 7.29
C THR A 154 3.68 21.41 7.17
N ASN A 155 3.46 21.92 5.96
CA ASN A 155 2.46 22.97 5.70
C ASN A 155 1.06 22.39 5.39
N GLY A 156 0.94 21.06 5.27
CA GLY A 156 -0.29 20.39 4.91
C GLY A 156 -0.47 20.14 3.41
N ASP A 157 0.48 20.56 2.57
CA ASP A 157 0.41 20.31 1.13
C ASP A 157 0.65 18.83 0.82
N ARG A 158 -0.17 18.28 -0.05
CA ARG A 158 -0.11 16.86 -0.44
C ARG A 158 0.58 16.66 -1.77
N PHE A 159 1.29 15.56 -1.89
CA PHE A 159 2.03 15.16 -3.09
C PHE A 159 1.85 13.66 -3.31
N LEU A 160 1.76 13.23 -4.57
CA LEU A 160 1.86 11.81 -4.90
C LEU A 160 3.31 11.48 -5.28
N VAL A 161 3.94 10.60 -4.50
CA VAL A 161 5.33 10.18 -4.73
C VAL A 161 5.36 8.86 -5.49
N MET A 162 6.20 8.81 -6.53
CA MET A 162 6.41 7.62 -7.36
C MET A 162 7.84 7.59 -7.93
N SER A 163 8.20 6.51 -8.62
CA SER A 163 9.43 6.48 -9.40
C SER A 163 9.27 7.18 -10.76
N SER A 164 10.38 7.59 -11.37
CA SER A 164 10.36 8.11 -12.74
C SER A 164 9.90 7.05 -13.74
N GLN A 165 10.16 5.76 -13.49
CA GLN A 165 9.66 4.67 -14.31
C GLN A 165 8.13 4.58 -14.27
N ALA A 166 7.53 4.70 -13.08
CA ALA A 166 6.07 4.77 -12.92
C ALA A 166 5.51 5.99 -13.64
N TYR A 167 6.05 7.17 -13.37
CA TYR A 167 5.61 8.44 -14.01
C TYR A 167 5.62 8.36 -15.53
N ASN A 168 6.73 7.90 -16.12
CA ASN A 168 6.89 7.80 -17.57
C ASN A 168 5.99 6.71 -18.21
N SER A 169 5.39 5.83 -17.43
CA SER A 169 4.44 4.82 -17.91
C SER A 169 3.00 5.33 -17.98
N LEU A 170 2.69 6.40 -17.22
CA LEU A 170 1.35 6.98 -17.20
C LEU A 170 1.05 7.74 -18.50
N THR A 171 -0.20 7.70 -18.90
CA THR A 171 -0.70 8.55 -19.99
C THR A 171 -0.84 10.00 -19.54
N ALA A 172 -0.81 10.93 -20.48
CA ALA A 172 -1.03 12.35 -20.19
C ALA A 172 -2.38 12.60 -19.49
N GLU A 173 -3.42 11.82 -19.82
CA GLU A 173 -4.72 11.92 -19.16
C GLU A 173 -4.68 11.44 -17.71
N GLN A 174 -4.00 10.33 -17.42
CA GLN A 174 -3.82 9.83 -16.05
C GLN A 174 -3.03 10.84 -15.20
N ILE A 175 -1.93 11.40 -15.74
CA ILE A 175 -1.15 12.45 -15.07
C ILE A 175 -2.03 13.64 -14.75
N LYS A 176 -2.79 14.16 -15.72
CA LYS A 176 -3.69 15.30 -15.54
C LYS A 176 -4.76 15.04 -14.45
N ARG A 177 -5.31 13.82 -14.40
CA ARG A 177 -6.29 13.43 -13.38
C ARG A 177 -5.67 13.40 -11.99
N ILE A 178 -4.46 12.87 -11.85
CA ILE A 178 -3.72 12.85 -10.58
C ILE A 178 -3.38 14.29 -10.14
N GLU A 179 -2.85 15.11 -11.06
CA GLU A 179 -2.44 16.49 -10.78
C GLU A 179 -3.62 17.44 -10.50
N HIS A 180 -4.85 17.03 -10.86
CA HIS A 180 -6.05 17.74 -10.41
C HIS A 180 -6.18 17.75 -8.88
N TYR A 181 -5.69 16.72 -8.19
CA TYR A 181 -5.77 16.57 -6.74
C TYR A 181 -4.51 17.03 -6.02
N ASN A 182 -3.35 16.63 -6.52
CA ASN A 182 -2.08 17.03 -5.93
C ASN A 182 -0.90 16.85 -6.91
N PRO A 183 0.16 17.68 -6.77
CA PRO A 183 1.35 17.55 -7.59
C PRO A 183 1.99 16.16 -7.47
N ILE A 184 2.64 15.73 -8.55
CA ILE A 184 3.43 14.49 -8.59
C ILE A 184 4.90 14.82 -8.29
N LEU A 185 5.50 14.04 -7.39
CA LEU A 185 6.95 14.03 -7.16
C LEU A 185 7.50 12.69 -7.62
N HIS A 186 8.49 12.72 -8.51
CA HIS A 186 9.12 11.47 -8.96
C HIS A 186 10.64 11.60 -9.01
N SER A 187 11.32 10.47 -8.81
CA SER A 187 12.77 10.37 -8.87
C SER A 187 13.20 9.10 -9.61
N ASP A 188 14.35 9.16 -10.25
CA ASP A 188 14.95 7.96 -10.84
C ASP A 188 15.53 7.08 -9.73
N ILE A 189 14.92 5.92 -9.57
CA ILE A 189 15.33 4.88 -8.62
C ILE A 189 15.52 3.52 -9.34
N THR A 190 15.85 3.56 -10.62
CA THR A 190 15.98 2.37 -11.48
C THR A 190 16.91 1.31 -10.87
N THR A 191 18.02 1.71 -10.26
CA THR A 191 18.95 0.77 -9.59
C THR A 191 18.27 0.02 -8.45
N ILE A 192 17.45 0.70 -7.66
CA ILE A 192 16.70 0.09 -6.54
C ILE A 192 15.62 -0.84 -7.07
N GLU A 193 14.87 -0.40 -8.07
CA GLU A 193 13.81 -1.19 -8.69
C GLU A 193 14.36 -2.49 -9.31
N THR A 194 15.49 -2.41 -10.01
CA THR A 194 16.14 -3.55 -10.66
C THR A 194 16.69 -4.57 -9.66
N ASN A 195 17.33 -4.11 -8.59
CA ASN A 195 18.03 -4.99 -7.65
C ASN A 195 17.18 -5.36 -6.43
N GLY A 196 16.26 -4.47 -6.01
CA GLY A 196 15.43 -4.65 -4.83
C GLY A 196 14.05 -5.25 -5.12
N GLY A 197 13.57 -5.17 -6.35
CA GLY A 197 12.26 -5.67 -6.77
C GLY A 197 11.07 -4.92 -6.20
N GLY A 198 11.30 -3.72 -5.63
CA GLY A 198 10.29 -2.80 -5.11
C GLY A 198 10.57 -1.38 -5.56
N SER A 199 9.60 -0.47 -5.41
CA SER A 199 9.70 0.92 -5.87
C SER A 199 9.43 1.92 -4.73
N ALA A 200 9.06 3.13 -5.06
CA ALA A 200 8.95 4.26 -4.13
C ALA A 200 8.11 3.96 -2.87
N ARG A 201 6.92 3.36 -3.03
CA ARG A 201 6.04 3.02 -1.89
C ARG A 201 6.69 2.00 -0.95
N CYS A 202 7.46 1.05 -1.48
CA CYS A 202 8.12 0.01 -0.70
C CYS A 202 9.24 0.54 0.21
N MET A 203 9.75 1.74 -0.06
CA MET A 203 10.82 2.40 0.71
C MET A 203 10.29 3.39 1.76
N MET A 204 8.98 3.62 1.81
CA MET A 204 8.37 4.61 2.68
C MET A 204 7.43 3.96 3.69
N ALA A 205 7.51 4.42 4.94
CA ALA A 205 6.59 4.05 6.00
C ALA A 205 5.97 5.32 6.58
N GLU A 206 4.63 5.37 6.56
CA GLU A 206 3.86 6.49 7.08
C GLU A 206 3.80 6.44 8.61
N VAL A 207 3.95 7.60 9.25
CA VAL A 207 3.80 7.76 10.70
C VAL A 207 2.65 8.73 10.96
N PHE A 208 1.54 8.21 11.47
CA PHE A 208 0.33 8.99 11.82
C PHE A 208 0.20 9.21 13.34
N LEU A 209 1.26 8.92 14.09
CA LEU A 209 1.29 9.11 15.53
C LEU A 209 1.52 10.58 15.87
N ASN A 210 0.89 11.05 16.94
CA ASN A 210 1.17 12.38 17.47
C ASN A 210 2.62 12.46 17.96
N VAL A 211 3.29 13.55 17.66
CA VAL A 211 4.63 13.84 18.20
C VAL A 211 4.53 13.95 19.72
N ASN A 212 5.52 13.44 20.44
CA ASN A 212 5.63 13.67 21.87
C ASN A 212 5.80 15.17 22.12
N ASP A 213 5.10 15.70 23.12
CA ASP A 213 5.30 17.06 23.57
C ASP A 213 6.77 17.21 23.96
N SER A 214 7.45 18.22 23.37
CA SER A 214 8.85 18.52 23.69
C SER A 214 8.98 18.72 25.20
N LYS A 215 9.80 17.88 25.85
CA LYS A 215 10.19 18.11 27.24
C LYS A 215 11.11 19.30 27.36
#